data_f34911ef664564cfd1df298ff19e05a1
#
_entry.id   f34911ef664564cfd1df298ff19e05a1
#
_cell.length_a   1.000
_cell.length_b   1.000
_cell.length_c   1.000
_cell.angle_alpha   90.00
_cell.angle_beta   90.00
_cell.angle_gamma   90.00
#
_symmetry.space_group_name_H-M   'P 1'
#
loop_
_entity.id
_entity.type
_entity.pdbx_description
1 polymer ?
#
loop_
_entity_poly.entity_id
_entity_poly.type
_entity_poly.pdbx_seq_one_letter_code
_entity_poly.pdbx_strand_id
1 'polypeptide(L)'
;MAQGNQVWRDSDPLPWTAEVARFFAAMKKFDDYLASSGPLHTPVEALFQGPVADALNHVGQLATLRRLAGSPIRGENYAEAHIAAGRCGADQPAASREFD
;
A
#
# COMPACT_ATOMS: atom_id res chain seq x y z
N MET A 1 -12.63 -5.62 4.51
CA MET A 1 -13.53 -4.44 4.33
C MET A 1 -13.91 -4.23 2.87
N ALA A 2 -12.96 -4.12 1.96
CA ALA A 2 -13.27 -3.91 0.53
C ALA A 2 -14.16 -4.99 -0.09
N GLN A 3 -14.11 -6.22 0.39
CA GLN A 3 -14.92 -7.36 -0.03
C GLN A 3 -16.20 -7.56 0.81
N GLY A 4 -16.61 -6.58 1.60
CA GLY A 4 -17.79 -6.63 2.46
C GLY A 4 -17.59 -7.32 3.80
N ASN A 5 -16.45 -7.89 4.06
CA ASN A 5 -16.13 -8.50 5.34
C ASN A 5 -15.72 -7.42 6.34
N GLN A 6 -16.56 -7.13 7.28
CA GLN A 6 -16.26 -6.19 8.37
C GLN A 6 -15.53 -6.94 9.49
N VAL A 7 -14.23 -7.15 9.33
CA VAL A 7 -13.40 -7.69 10.39
C VAL A 7 -12.32 -6.66 10.70
N TRP A 8 -12.51 -5.95 11.80
CA TRP A 8 -11.46 -5.16 12.40
C TRP A 8 -10.97 -5.90 13.64
N ARG A 9 -9.74 -6.32 13.61
CA ARG A 9 -9.03 -6.79 14.80
C ARG A 9 -7.54 -6.52 14.65
N ASP A 10 -6.94 -6.10 15.73
CA ASP A 10 -5.48 -6.07 15.80
C ASP A 10 -4.95 -7.49 15.66
N SER A 11 -3.90 -7.64 14.89
CA SER A 11 -3.19 -8.91 14.76
C SER A 11 -1.93 -8.88 15.63
N ASP A 12 -1.56 -10.04 16.17
CA ASP A 12 -0.30 -10.16 16.88
C ASP A 12 0.88 -9.84 15.93
N PRO A 13 1.87 -9.07 16.41
CA PRO A 13 3.05 -8.76 15.60
C PRO A 13 3.81 -10.04 15.19
N LEU A 14 4.21 -10.10 13.94
CA LEU A 14 5.06 -11.15 13.40
C LEU A 14 6.51 -10.66 13.29
N PRO A 15 7.49 -11.57 13.13
CA PRO A 15 8.84 -11.17 12.75
C PRO A 15 8.83 -10.29 11.49
N TRP A 16 9.76 -9.35 11.39
CA TRP A 16 9.78 -8.33 10.33
C TRP A 16 9.61 -8.88 8.91
N THR A 17 10.35 -9.94 8.56
CA THR A 17 10.25 -10.56 7.24
C THR A 17 8.87 -11.12 6.94
N ALA A 18 8.20 -11.68 7.95
CA ALA A 18 6.83 -12.19 7.83
C ALA A 18 5.82 -11.04 7.71
N GLU A 19 6.02 -9.92 8.40
CA GLU A 19 5.17 -8.73 8.26
C GLU A 19 5.28 -8.14 6.85
N VAL A 20 6.48 -8.03 6.30
CA VAL A 20 6.68 -7.56 4.92
C VAL A 20 5.98 -8.50 3.92
N ALA A 21 6.12 -9.80 4.08
CA ALA A 21 5.44 -10.79 3.23
C ALA A 21 3.91 -10.68 3.36
N ARG A 22 3.39 -10.51 4.58
CA ARG A 22 1.96 -10.33 4.84
C ARG A 22 1.42 -9.07 4.16
N PHE A 23 2.16 -7.97 4.22
CA PHE A 23 1.80 -6.72 3.55
C PHE A 23 1.67 -6.90 2.03
N PHE A 24 2.71 -7.45 1.39
CA PHE A 24 2.67 -7.65 -0.07
C PHE A 24 1.60 -8.67 -0.49
N ALA A 25 1.34 -9.70 0.31
CA ALA A 25 0.26 -10.64 0.05
C ALA A 25 -1.13 -9.96 0.14
N ALA A 26 -1.32 -9.06 1.08
CA ALA A 26 -2.57 -8.29 1.20
C ALA A 26 -2.75 -7.31 0.03
N MET A 27 -1.67 -6.62 -0.38
CA MET A 27 -1.68 -5.76 -1.56
C MET A 27 -2.04 -6.53 -2.83
N LYS A 28 -1.46 -7.72 -3.03
CA LYS A 28 -1.77 -8.59 -4.17
C LYS A 28 -3.23 -9.02 -4.19
N LYS A 29 -3.77 -9.41 -3.04
CA LYS A 29 -5.20 -9.77 -2.93
C LYS A 29 -6.12 -8.61 -3.27
N PHE A 30 -5.76 -7.40 -2.86
CA PHE A 30 -6.54 -6.21 -3.18
C PHE A 30 -6.45 -5.86 -4.66
N ASP A 31 -5.27 -5.95 -5.26
CA ASP A 31 -5.06 -5.79 -6.71
C ASP A 31 -5.88 -6.79 -7.51
N ASP A 32 -5.82 -8.08 -7.16
CA ASP A 32 -6.60 -9.13 -7.81
C ASP A 32 -8.12 -8.90 -7.69
N TYR A 33 -8.57 -8.42 -6.53
CA TYR A 33 -9.98 -8.07 -6.33
C TYR A 33 -10.41 -6.92 -7.24
N LEU A 34 -9.59 -5.86 -7.36
CA LEU A 34 -9.88 -4.74 -8.25
C LEU A 34 -9.86 -5.14 -9.73
N ALA A 35 -9.01 -6.08 -10.10
CA ALA A 35 -8.91 -6.62 -11.47
C ALA A 35 -9.97 -7.65 -11.81
N SER A 36 -10.78 -8.10 -10.84
CA SER A 36 -11.80 -9.11 -11.06
C SER A 36 -12.92 -8.61 -11.97
N SER A 37 -13.52 -9.51 -12.75
CA SER A 37 -14.61 -9.18 -13.68
C SER A 37 -15.98 -9.01 -13.01
N GLY A 38 -16.10 -9.33 -11.72
CA GLY A 38 -17.32 -9.19 -10.96
C GLY A 38 -17.56 -7.76 -10.48
N PRO A 39 -18.79 -7.43 -10.07
CA PRO A 39 -19.08 -6.13 -9.48
C PRO A 39 -18.31 -5.97 -8.15
N LEU A 40 -17.75 -4.79 -7.94
CA LEU A 40 -17.13 -4.48 -6.66
C LEU A 40 -18.22 -4.38 -5.58
N HIS A 41 -17.94 -4.90 -4.41
CA HIS A 41 -18.87 -4.85 -3.26
C HIS A 41 -19.09 -3.42 -2.78
N THR A 42 -18.09 -2.57 -2.96
CA THR A 42 -18.09 -1.17 -2.50
C THR A 42 -17.79 -0.27 -3.70
N PRO A 43 -18.41 0.92 -3.80
CA PRO A 43 -18.08 1.88 -4.85
C PRO A 43 -16.59 2.24 -4.87
N VAL A 44 -16.05 2.47 -6.07
CA VAL A 44 -14.62 2.81 -6.29
C VAL A 44 -14.20 4.02 -5.45
N GLU A 45 -15.05 5.01 -5.35
CA GLU A 45 -14.79 6.23 -4.57
C GLU A 45 -14.60 5.91 -3.09
N ALA A 46 -15.40 5.00 -2.54
CA ALA A 46 -15.26 4.57 -1.15
C ALA A 46 -14.00 3.72 -0.92
N LEU A 47 -13.59 2.92 -1.91
CA LEU A 47 -12.32 2.18 -1.85
C LEU A 47 -11.12 3.12 -1.87
N PHE A 48 -11.17 4.17 -2.69
CA PHE A 48 -10.13 5.19 -2.71
C PHE A 48 -10.08 5.99 -1.41
N GLN A 49 -11.23 6.46 -0.95
CA GLN A 49 -11.35 7.27 0.27
C GLN A 49 -11.00 6.49 1.55
N GLY A 50 -11.31 5.21 1.60
CA GLY A 50 -11.03 4.33 2.74
C GLY A 50 -9.67 3.64 2.63
N PRO A 51 -9.59 2.40 2.16
CA PRO A 51 -8.38 1.59 2.24
C PRO A 51 -7.17 2.19 1.52
N VAL A 52 -7.35 2.85 0.38
CA VAL A 52 -6.22 3.45 -0.35
C VAL A 52 -5.67 4.66 0.38
N ALA A 53 -6.53 5.58 0.81
CA ALA A 53 -6.11 6.77 1.55
C ALA A 53 -5.49 6.40 2.90
N ASP A 54 -6.03 5.40 3.59
CA ASP A 54 -5.48 4.89 4.84
C ASP A 54 -4.07 4.29 4.64
N ALA A 55 -3.88 3.48 3.60
CA ALA A 55 -2.57 2.94 3.25
C ALA A 55 -1.54 4.04 2.97
N LEU A 56 -1.91 5.07 2.21
CA LEU A 56 -1.04 6.22 1.93
C LEU A 56 -0.64 6.96 3.21
N ASN A 57 -1.59 7.15 4.14
CA ASN A 57 -1.32 7.76 5.43
C ASN A 57 -0.29 6.94 6.24
N HIS A 58 -0.46 5.61 6.29
CA HIS A 58 0.48 4.73 6.98
C HIS A 58 1.87 4.70 6.33
N VAL A 59 1.97 4.79 5.01
CA VAL A 59 3.26 4.93 4.32
C VAL A 59 3.99 6.19 4.79
N GLY A 60 3.30 7.33 4.93
CA GLY A 60 3.88 8.55 5.48
C GLY A 60 4.35 8.38 6.93
N GLN A 61 3.60 7.67 7.76
CA GLN A 61 3.98 7.35 9.13
C GLN A 61 5.25 6.48 9.19
N LEU A 62 5.34 5.45 8.33
CA LEU A 62 6.54 4.60 8.23
C LEU A 62 7.77 5.41 7.80
N ALA A 63 7.62 6.32 6.84
CA ALA A 63 8.70 7.21 6.42
C ALA A 63 9.19 8.11 7.57
N THR A 64 8.26 8.62 8.38
CA THR A 64 8.57 9.43 9.57
C THR A 64 9.31 8.60 10.63
N LEU A 65 8.82 7.39 10.92
CA LEU A 65 9.48 6.48 11.88
C LEU A 65 10.90 6.12 11.43
N ARG A 66 11.12 5.88 10.15
CA ARG A 66 12.46 5.62 9.61
C ARG A 66 13.38 6.82 9.79
N ARG A 67 12.89 8.02 9.59
CA ARG A 67 13.68 9.26 9.83
C ARG A 67 14.06 9.40 11.29
N LEU A 68 13.12 9.17 12.20
CA LEU A 68 13.39 9.20 13.65
C LEU A 68 14.38 8.11 14.07
N ALA A 69 14.38 6.98 13.42
CA ALA A 69 15.32 5.88 13.66
C ALA A 69 16.71 6.08 13.01
N GLY A 70 16.97 7.22 12.39
CA GLY A 70 18.26 7.52 11.74
C GLY A 70 18.47 6.82 10.39
N SER A 71 17.43 6.26 9.79
CA SER A 71 17.47 5.59 8.48
C SER A 71 16.44 6.20 7.51
N PRO A 72 16.57 7.49 7.17
CA PRO A 72 15.59 8.17 6.32
C PRO A 72 15.57 7.61 4.91
N ILE A 73 14.42 7.72 4.27
CA ILE A 73 14.26 7.51 2.83
C ILE A 73 14.03 8.88 2.16
N ARG A 74 14.41 8.98 0.90
CA ARG A 74 14.07 10.15 0.08
C ARG A 74 12.62 10.04 -0.39
N GLY A 75 11.94 11.17 -0.46
CA GLY A 75 10.62 11.26 -1.07
C GLY A 75 10.71 11.25 -2.59
N GLU A 76 9.87 10.48 -3.25
CA GLU A 76 9.73 10.53 -4.70
C GLU A 76 8.65 11.54 -5.11
N ASN A 77 8.86 12.24 -6.21
CA ASN A 77 7.82 13.04 -6.83
C ASN A 77 6.81 12.12 -7.54
N TYR A 78 5.67 11.89 -6.93
CA TYR A 78 4.65 10.98 -7.46
C TYR A 78 4.07 11.44 -8.81
N ALA A 79 4.07 12.72 -9.10
CA ALA A 79 3.59 13.23 -10.39
C ALA A 79 4.48 12.82 -11.58
N GLU A 80 5.73 12.48 -11.29
CA GLU A 80 6.71 12.04 -12.28
C GLU A 80 7.07 10.56 -12.15
N ALA A 81 6.40 9.84 -11.24
CA ALA A 81 6.67 8.43 -10.99
C ALA A 81 6.20 7.54 -12.14
N HIS A 82 6.95 6.48 -12.42
CA HIS A 82 6.57 5.45 -13.39
C HIS A 82 5.57 4.48 -12.76
N ILE A 83 4.29 4.82 -12.83
CA ILE A 83 3.21 3.99 -12.32
C ILE A 83 2.55 3.26 -13.48
N ALA A 84 2.52 1.94 -13.42
CA ALA A 84 1.92 1.10 -14.45
C ALA A 84 0.87 0.15 -13.85
N ALA A 85 -0.30 0.06 -14.50
CA ALA A 85 -1.31 -0.92 -14.15
C ALA A 85 -0.75 -2.34 -14.25
N GLY A 86 -1.16 -3.22 -13.34
CA GLY A 86 -0.73 -4.63 -13.31
C GLY A 86 0.64 -4.85 -12.68
N ARG A 87 1.36 -3.82 -12.28
CA ARG A 87 2.64 -3.95 -11.57
C ARG A 87 2.44 -3.78 -10.07
N CYS A 88 2.29 -4.89 -9.38
CA CYS A 88 2.07 -4.95 -7.94
C CYS A 88 3.23 -5.68 -7.25
N GLY A 89 3.57 -5.27 -6.02
CA GLY A 89 4.61 -5.92 -5.23
C GLY A 89 5.91 -5.12 -5.12
N ALA A 90 6.97 -5.78 -4.65
CA ALA A 90 8.24 -5.13 -4.35
C ALA A 90 9.08 -4.79 -5.59
N ASP A 91 8.82 -5.42 -6.73
CA ASP A 91 9.53 -5.16 -7.99
C ASP A 91 8.95 -3.91 -8.66
N GLN A 92 9.43 -2.76 -8.24
CA GLN A 92 9.07 -1.46 -8.78
C GLN A 92 10.27 -0.81 -9.49
N PRO A 93 10.04 0.08 -10.49
CA PRO A 93 11.12 0.83 -11.10
C PRO A 93 11.79 1.75 -10.08
N ALA A 94 13.04 2.10 -10.35
CA ALA A 94 13.70 3.14 -9.56
C ALA A 94 12.91 4.46 -9.63
N ALA A 95 13.03 5.28 -8.58
CA ALA A 95 12.40 6.59 -8.54
C ALA A 95 12.84 7.44 -9.74
N SER A 96 11.90 8.08 -10.42
CA SER A 96 12.19 8.97 -11.54
C SER A 96 12.80 10.27 -11.06
N ARG A 97 12.31 10.78 -9.97
CA ARG A 97 12.79 12.00 -9.34
C ARG A 97 12.58 11.95 -7.84
N GLU A 98 13.66 12.10 -7.11
CA GLU A 98 13.63 12.18 -5.66
C GLU A 98 13.79 13.64 -5.21
N PHE A 99 13.16 13.97 -4.09
CA PHE A 99 13.39 15.22 -3.37
C PHE A 99 14.65 15.12 -2.52
N ASP A 100 15.37 16.22 -2.40
CA ASP A 100 16.56 16.33 -1.55
C ASP A 100 16.22 16.34 -0.05
#